data_8e2c2c21645fd623d24a7558e6d98796
#
_entry.id   8e2c2c21645fd623d24a7558e6d98796
#
_cell.length_a   1.000
_cell.length_b   1.000
_cell.length_c   1.000
_cell.angle_alpha   90.00
_cell.angle_beta   90.00
_cell.angle_gamma   90.00
#
_symmetry.space_group_name_H-M   'P 1'
#
loop_
_entity.id
_entity.type
_entity.pdbx_description
1 polymer ?
#
loop_
_entity_poly.entity_id
_entity_poly.type
_entity_poly.pdbx_seq_one_letter_code
_entity_poly.pdbx_strand_id
1 'polypeptide(L)'
;GYNSAVDGAVEDNDSIIFANFRPDRAIQIATVMTNPDFYADKGYTPATKRNGIYFVCMMKYADSVNGHVAFALPELTNTFGDYVSAQGLKQLRIAETEKYAHVTFFFDGGEDKEIEGAKRDLINSTKVATYDLQPEMSAYLVKDKLIEELDSGEFDVVIVNFANCDMVGHTGVI
;
A
#
# COMPACT_ATOMS: atom_id res chain seq x y z
N GLY A 1 -1.51 -18.33 20.34
CA GLY A 1 -2.22 -18.36 21.59
C GLY A 1 -1.46 -17.60 22.68
N TYR A 2 -2.15 -16.85 23.50
CA TYR A 2 -1.55 -16.15 24.66
C TYR A 2 -1.23 -17.17 25.77
N ASN A 3 0.00 -17.18 26.27
CA ASN A 3 0.39 -17.98 27.44
C ASN A 3 0.47 -17.06 28.65
N SER A 4 -0.54 -17.09 29.52
CA SER A 4 -0.61 -16.25 30.72
C SER A 4 0.44 -16.57 31.79
N ALA A 5 1.21 -17.65 31.63
CA ALA A 5 2.31 -18.02 32.53
C ALA A 5 3.63 -17.32 32.19
N VAL A 6 3.69 -16.62 31.04
CA VAL A 6 4.89 -15.88 30.59
C VAL A 6 4.48 -14.44 30.31
N ASP A 7 5.16 -13.49 30.93
CA ASP A 7 5.04 -12.09 30.55
C ASP A 7 5.69 -11.93 29.17
N GLY A 8 4.86 -11.66 28.17
CA GLY A 8 5.28 -11.46 26.78
C GLY A 8 5.34 -9.99 26.38
N ALA A 9 5.34 -9.07 27.33
CA ALA A 9 5.53 -7.65 27.04
C ALA A 9 6.96 -7.40 26.51
N VAL A 10 7.04 -6.52 25.51
CA VAL A 10 8.35 -6.09 24.99
C VAL A 10 9.05 -5.22 26.04
N GLU A 11 10.31 -5.52 26.31
CA GLU A 11 11.16 -4.79 27.26
C GLU A 11 12.34 -4.12 26.55
N ASP A 12 13.07 -3.28 27.30
CA ASP A 12 14.28 -2.63 26.79
C ASP A 12 15.34 -3.68 26.45
N ASN A 13 16.02 -3.49 25.32
CA ASN A 13 17.04 -4.36 24.74
C ASN A 13 16.53 -5.72 24.22
N ASP A 14 15.24 -5.87 24.05
CA ASP A 14 14.68 -7.06 23.39
C ASP A 14 15.04 -7.14 21.90
N SER A 15 15.04 -8.36 21.39
CA SER A 15 15.18 -8.64 19.96
C SER A 15 13.85 -9.07 19.38
N ILE A 16 13.43 -8.43 18.29
CA ILE A 16 12.15 -8.67 17.63
C ILE A 16 12.39 -9.06 16.18
N ILE A 17 11.86 -10.20 15.78
CA ILE A 17 11.74 -10.58 14.38
C ILE A 17 10.29 -10.37 13.95
N PHE A 18 10.09 -9.37 13.09
CA PHE A 18 8.75 -9.03 12.60
C PHE A 18 8.46 -9.81 11.30
N ALA A 19 7.91 -11.01 11.47
CA ALA A 19 7.67 -11.98 10.39
C ALA A 19 6.48 -11.58 9.51
N ASN A 20 6.64 -10.49 8.75
CA ASN A 20 5.62 -9.94 7.87
C ASN A 20 6.26 -9.48 6.55
N PHE A 21 5.72 -9.95 5.42
CA PHE A 21 6.18 -9.58 4.08
C PHE A 21 5.24 -8.60 3.36
N ARG A 22 4.20 -8.10 4.04
CA ARG A 22 3.26 -7.10 3.50
C ARG A 22 3.47 -5.77 4.22
N PRO A 23 3.95 -4.71 3.52
CA PRO A 23 4.38 -3.47 4.17
C PRO A 23 3.24 -2.57 4.62
N ASP A 24 2.08 -2.57 3.96
CA ASP A 24 1.01 -1.57 4.07
C ASP A 24 0.55 -1.26 5.50
N ARG A 25 0.37 -2.27 6.35
CA ARG A 25 0.03 -2.11 7.78
C ARG A 25 1.25 -2.28 8.69
N ALA A 26 2.26 -3.00 8.26
CA ALA A 26 3.49 -3.21 9.01
C ALA A 26 4.25 -1.90 9.26
N ILE A 27 4.18 -0.94 8.34
CA ILE A 27 4.85 0.36 8.45
C ILE A 27 4.53 1.05 9.77
N GLN A 28 3.27 1.11 10.18
CA GLN A 28 2.85 1.85 11.37
C GLN A 28 3.50 1.28 12.64
N ILE A 29 3.33 -0.02 12.89
CA ILE A 29 3.86 -0.65 14.09
C ILE A 29 5.39 -0.70 14.08
N ALA A 30 6.00 -1.03 12.94
CA ALA A 30 7.45 -1.06 12.81
C ALA A 30 8.07 0.33 13.02
N THR A 31 7.45 1.40 12.49
CA THR A 31 7.88 2.78 12.71
C THR A 31 7.82 3.13 14.20
N VAL A 32 6.70 2.88 14.87
CA VAL A 32 6.54 3.20 16.30
C VAL A 32 7.54 2.46 17.17
N MET A 33 7.85 1.21 16.85
CA MET A 33 8.81 0.38 17.60
C MET A 33 10.26 0.81 17.39
N THR A 34 10.61 1.32 16.20
CA THR A 34 12.00 1.64 15.83
C THR A 34 12.30 3.14 15.78
N ASN A 35 11.27 3.97 15.62
CA ASN A 35 11.35 5.43 15.49
C ASN A 35 10.14 6.07 16.18
N PRO A 36 10.05 5.98 17.52
CA PRO A 36 8.84 6.30 18.29
C PRO A 36 8.41 7.77 18.20
N ASP A 37 9.29 8.66 17.81
CA ASP A 37 8.99 10.10 17.69
C ASP A 37 8.57 10.52 16.29
N PHE A 38 8.57 9.61 15.31
CA PHE A 38 8.28 9.91 13.91
C PHE A 38 6.88 10.55 13.68
N TYR A 39 5.91 10.18 14.51
CA TYR A 39 4.55 10.71 14.40
C TYR A 39 4.22 11.81 15.43
N ALA A 40 5.23 12.36 16.15
CA ALA A 40 5.01 13.36 17.20
C ALA A 40 4.38 14.65 16.65
N ASP A 41 4.79 15.08 15.47
CA ASP A 41 4.22 16.24 14.75
C ASP A 41 2.76 16.04 14.32
N LYS A 42 2.31 14.78 14.22
CA LYS A 42 0.92 14.39 13.94
C LYS A 42 0.09 14.15 15.21
N GLY A 43 0.63 14.51 16.37
CA GLY A 43 -0.03 14.40 17.66
C GLY A 43 -0.05 12.98 18.25
N TYR A 44 0.76 12.06 17.73
CA TYR A 44 0.90 10.73 18.29
C TYR A 44 2.24 10.56 19.00
N THR A 45 2.17 10.18 20.28
CA THR A 45 3.35 9.78 21.05
C THR A 45 3.04 8.46 21.76
N PRO A 46 3.86 7.41 21.64
CA PRO A 46 3.62 6.16 22.34
C PRO A 46 3.67 6.36 23.85
N ALA A 47 2.75 5.73 24.59
CA ALA A 47 2.68 5.80 26.05
C ALA A 47 3.95 5.25 26.72
N THR A 48 4.59 4.27 26.09
CA THR A 48 5.84 3.67 26.54
C THR A 48 6.80 3.58 25.37
N LYS A 49 7.98 4.17 25.53
CA LYS A 49 9.10 4.01 24.59
C LYS A 49 10.03 2.94 25.13
N ARG A 50 10.47 2.05 24.27
CA ARG A 50 11.48 1.04 24.61
C ARG A 50 12.82 1.42 23.99
N ASN A 51 13.90 1.19 24.70
CA ASN A 51 15.24 1.53 24.27
C ASN A 51 16.03 0.26 23.92
N GLY A 52 16.95 0.39 22.97
CA GLY A 52 17.86 -0.71 22.61
C GLY A 52 17.21 -1.89 21.90
N ILE A 53 16.00 -1.74 21.38
CA ILE A 53 15.30 -2.81 20.64
C ILE A 53 16.09 -3.17 19.37
N TYR A 54 16.45 -4.45 19.23
CA TYR A 54 17.01 -4.98 17.99
C TYR A 54 15.86 -5.49 17.11
N PHE A 55 15.41 -4.66 16.16
CA PHE A 55 14.24 -4.95 15.34
C PHE A 55 14.63 -5.41 13.95
N VAL A 56 14.17 -6.61 13.55
CA VAL A 56 14.41 -7.19 12.23
C VAL A 56 13.11 -7.27 11.44
N CYS A 57 13.08 -6.55 10.32
CA CYS A 57 12.02 -6.60 9.31
C CYS A 57 12.34 -7.68 8.28
N MET A 58 11.35 -8.44 7.83
CA MET A 58 11.54 -9.41 6.74
C MET A 58 11.89 -8.71 5.42
N MET A 59 11.35 -7.50 5.20
CA MET A 59 11.67 -6.67 4.04
C MET A 59 11.71 -5.19 4.45
N LYS A 60 12.19 -4.32 3.59
CA LYS A 60 12.07 -2.87 3.79
C LYS A 60 10.61 -2.45 3.70
N TYR A 61 10.07 -1.89 4.79
CA TYR A 61 8.67 -1.42 4.82
C TYR A 61 8.54 0.05 4.41
N ALA A 62 9.38 0.93 4.97
CA ALA A 62 9.46 2.35 4.65
C ALA A 62 10.76 2.95 5.20
N ASP A 63 11.10 4.17 4.75
CA ASP A 63 12.26 4.92 5.25
C ASP A 63 12.08 5.42 6.69
N SER A 64 10.84 5.47 7.20
CA SER A 64 10.54 5.79 8.59
C SER A 64 10.92 4.69 9.60
N VAL A 65 11.20 3.47 9.12
CA VAL A 65 11.51 2.30 9.96
C VAL A 65 13.02 2.16 10.12
N ASN A 66 13.53 2.35 11.34
CA ASN A 66 14.94 2.22 11.68
C ASN A 66 15.32 0.78 12.09
N GLY A 67 14.74 -0.24 11.46
CA GLY A 67 15.00 -1.65 11.71
C GLY A 67 16.01 -2.25 10.72
N HIS A 68 16.55 -3.41 11.09
CA HIS A 68 17.36 -4.21 10.18
C HIS A 68 16.49 -4.94 9.16
N VAL A 69 16.94 -5.06 7.93
CA VAL A 69 16.23 -5.76 6.86
C VAL A 69 16.87 -7.12 6.62
N ALA A 70 16.10 -8.20 6.82
CA ALA A 70 16.60 -9.57 6.62
C ALA A 70 16.76 -9.91 5.13
N PHE A 71 15.78 -9.51 4.30
CA PHE A 71 15.78 -9.80 2.87
C PHE A 71 15.55 -8.50 2.09
N ALA A 72 16.59 -7.99 1.46
CA ALA A 72 16.44 -6.88 0.53
C ALA A 72 15.70 -7.34 -0.72
N LEU A 73 14.72 -6.57 -1.15
CA LEU A 73 14.08 -6.82 -2.45
C LEU A 73 15.08 -6.42 -3.55
N PRO A 74 15.22 -7.24 -4.60
CA PRO A 74 15.96 -6.81 -5.78
C PRO A 74 15.24 -5.61 -6.42
N GLU A 75 16.01 -4.69 -6.94
CA GLU A 75 15.48 -3.61 -7.78
C GLU A 75 14.82 -4.23 -9.03
N LEU A 76 13.55 -3.93 -9.24
CA LEU A 76 12.82 -4.40 -10.41
C LEU A 76 12.99 -3.38 -11.54
N THR A 77 13.67 -3.79 -12.58
CA THR A 77 13.85 -3.00 -13.81
C THR A 77 12.98 -3.58 -14.92
N ASN A 78 12.64 -2.74 -15.88
CA ASN A 78 11.86 -3.13 -17.06
C ASN A 78 10.50 -3.75 -16.67
N THR A 79 9.79 -3.07 -15.77
CA THR A 79 8.41 -3.43 -15.43
C THR A 79 7.51 -3.33 -16.66
N PHE A 80 6.31 -3.86 -16.59
CA PHE A 80 5.36 -3.78 -17.70
C PHE A 80 5.15 -2.32 -18.18
N GLY A 81 5.02 -1.37 -17.24
CA GLY A 81 4.87 0.04 -17.54
C GLY A 81 6.08 0.63 -18.26
N ASP A 82 7.29 0.27 -17.83
CA ASP A 82 8.53 0.70 -18.49
C ASP A 82 8.62 0.14 -19.93
N TYR A 83 8.26 -1.13 -20.10
CA TYR A 83 8.28 -1.78 -21.41
C TYR A 83 7.30 -1.12 -22.40
N VAL A 84 6.05 -0.85 -21.96
CA VAL A 84 5.03 -0.17 -22.78
C VAL A 84 5.53 1.22 -23.20
N SER A 85 6.06 1.98 -22.24
CA SER A 85 6.63 3.30 -22.49
C SER A 85 7.81 3.26 -23.49
N ALA A 86 8.73 2.29 -23.34
CA ALA A 86 9.86 2.12 -24.23
C ALA A 86 9.45 1.78 -25.68
N GLN A 87 8.24 1.27 -25.90
CA GLN A 87 7.67 1.07 -27.25
C GLN A 87 7.00 2.34 -27.81
N GLY A 88 7.01 3.45 -27.06
CA GLY A 88 6.33 4.69 -27.44
C GLY A 88 4.80 4.61 -27.32
N LEU A 89 4.29 3.60 -26.61
CA LEU A 89 2.86 3.39 -26.41
C LEU A 89 2.36 4.15 -25.19
N LYS A 90 1.12 4.62 -25.25
CA LYS A 90 0.46 5.31 -24.15
C LYS A 90 -0.38 4.37 -23.29
N GLN A 91 -0.34 4.60 -21.98
CA GLN A 91 -1.06 3.75 -21.03
C GLN A 91 -1.88 4.58 -20.04
N LEU A 92 -3.07 4.06 -19.70
CA LEU A 92 -3.95 4.59 -18.66
C LEU A 92 -3.92 3.66 -17.44
N ARG A 93 -3.78 4.24 -16.25
CA ARG A 93 -3.92 3.58 -14.95
C ARG A 93 -5.11 4.21 -14.23
N ILE A 94 -6.18 3.47 -13.98
CA ILE A 94 -7.39 4.01 -13.37
C ILE A 94 -7.91 3.09 -12.27
N ALA A 95 -8.17 3.68 -11.11
CA ALA A 95 -8.82 3.02 -9.99
C ALA A 95 -9.39 4.05 -9.02
N GLU A 96 -10.26 3.60 -8.12
CA GLU A 96 -10.65 4.40 -6.97
C GLU A 96 -9.60 4.29 -5.84
N THR A 97 -9.66 5.21 -4.84
CA THR A 97 -8.64 5.42 -3.79
C THR A 97 -8.13 4.12 -3.17
N GLU A 98 -9.03 3.19 -2.82
CA GLU A 98 -8.66 1.95 -2.13
C GLU A 98 -7.78 1.00 -2.96
N LYS A 99 -7.83 1.13 -4.27
CA LYS A 99 -7.07 0.29 -5.21
C LYS A 99 -6.13 1.05 -6.13
N TYR A 100 -5.98 2.36 -5.91
CA TYR A 100 -5.09 3.17 -6.75
C TYR A 100 -3.64 2.72 -6.70
N ALA A 101 -3.12 2.42 -5.51
CA ALA A 101 -1.77 1.88 -5.35
C ALA A 101 -1.57 0.53 -6.06
N HIS A 102 -2.63 -0.24 -6.29
CA HIS A 102 -2.53 -1.53 -6.97
C HIS A 102 -2.31 -1.39 -8.48
N VAL A 103 -2.77 -0.31 -9.08
CA VAL A 103 -2.54 -0.03 -10.51
C VAL A 103 -1.37 0.92 -10.75
N THR A 104 -0.72 1.44 -9.69
CA THR A 104 0.44 2.33 -9.75
C THR A 104 1.62 1.74 -9.01
N PHE A 105 1.81 2.07 -7.74
CA PHE A 105 2.95 1.67 -6.92
C PHE A 105 3.27 0.16 -6.97
N PHE A 106 2.28 -0.69 -6.65
CA PHE A 106 2.52 -2.14 -6.64
C PHE A 106 2.70 -2.72 -8.04
N PHE A 107 1.98 -2.17 -9.02
CA PHE A 107 2.09 -2.61 -10.42
C PHE A 107 3.45 -2.26 -11.01
N ASP A 108 4.06 -1.17 -10.56
CA ASP A 108 5.36 -0.70 -10.99
C ASP A 108 6.53 -1.20 -10.11
N GLY A 109 6.30 -2.29 -9.37
CA GLY A 109 7.35 -3.00 -8.63
C GLY A 109 7.64 -2.43 -7.25
N GLY A 110 6.73 -1.64 -6.67
CA GLY A 110 6.87 -1.03 -5.34
C GLY A 110 7.60 0.31 -5.39
N GLU A 111 7.61 0.96 -6.53
CA GLU A 111 8.14 2.30 -6.74
C GLU A 111 7.04 3.25 -7.22
N ASP A 112 7.00 4.45 -6.65
CA ASP A 112 6.13 5.52 -7.15
C ASP A 112 6.92 6.40 -8.10
N LYS A 113 7.01 5.94 -9.35
CA LYS A 113 7.73 6.63 -10.43
C LYS A 113 6.77 7.14 -11.48
N GLU A 114 7.12 8.27 -12.08
CA GLU A 114 6.45 8.74 -13.29
C GLU A 114 6.98 7.95 -14.49
N ILE A 115 6.06 7.43 -15.29
CA ILE A 115 6.37 6.69 -16.51
C ILE A 115 5.91 7.54 -17.71
N GLU A 116 6.79 7.77 -18.66
CA GLU A 116 6.49 8.54 -19.86
C GLU A 116 5.33 7.86 -20.64
N GLY A 117 4.35 8.66 -21.07
CA GLY A 117 3.17 8.16 -21.76
C GLY A 117 2.12 7.49 -20.85
N ALA A 118 2.34 7.47 -19.52
CA ALA A 118 1.37 6.96 -18.58
C ALA A 118 0.51 8.08 -17.98
N LYS A 119 -0.80 7.98 -18.11
CA LYS A 119 -1.79 8.78 -17.39
C LYS A 119 -2.33 8.01 -16.20
N ARG A 120 -2.50 8.69 -15.07
CA ARG A 120 -3.03 8.12 -13.83
C ARG A 120 -4.31 8.84 -13.43
N ASP A 121 -5.44 8.14 -13.45
CA ASP A 121 -6.73 8.67 -13.04
C ASP A 121 -7.15 8.07 -11.71
N LEU A 122 -7.24 8.94 -10.69
CA LEU A 122 -7.70 8.60 -9.35
C LEU A 122 -9.15 9.04 -9.17
N ILE A 123 -10.03 8.11 -8.86
CA ILE A 123 -11.40 8.35 -8.45
C ILE A 123 -11.50 8.23 -6.93
N ASN A 124 -12.09 9.21 -6.25
CA ASN A 124 -12.25 9.13 -4.81
C ASN A 124 -13.22 8.01 -4.43
N SER A 125 -12.80 7.15 -3.49
CA SER A 125 -13.71 6.16 -2.90
C SER A 125 -14.78 6.84 -2.04
N THR A 126 -15.91 6.18 -1.87
CA THR A 126 -17.02 6.65 -1.04
C THR A 126 -16.62 6.69 0.44
N LYS A 127 -17.15 7.68 1.17
CA LYS A 127 -16.88 7.87 2.59
C LYS A 127 -17.97 7.22 3.43
N VAL A 128 -17.86 5.92 3.64
CA VAL A 128 -18.76 5.11 4.47
C VAL A 128 -17.98 4.42 5.58
N ALA A 129 -18.65 3.99 6.64
CA ALA A 129 -17.98 3.31 7.76
C ALA A 129 -17.42 1.95 7.34
N THR A 130 -18.18 1.20 6.56
CA THR A 130 -17.79 -0.09 5.95
C THR A 130 -18.43 -0.19 4.58
N TYR A 131 -17.77 -0.86 3.62
CA TYR A 131 -18.19 -0.86 2.22
C TYR A 131 -19.40 -1.75 1.91
N ASP A 132 -19.82 -2.61 2.84
CA ASP A 132 -21.10 -3.31 2.75
C ASP A 132 -22.32 -2.36 2.78
N LEU A 133 -22.16 -1.15 3.34
CA LEU A 133 -23.19 -0.10 3.34
C LEU A 133 -23.37 0.59 1.98
N GLN A 134 -22.37 0.49 1.11
CA GLN A 134 -22.41 0.99 -0.27
C GLN A 134 -21.55 0.09 -1.15
N PRO A 135 -22.04 -1.12 -1.50
CA PRO A 135 -21.25 -2.16 -2.13
C PRO A 135 -20.77 -1.83 -3.54
N GLU A 136 -21.45 -0.94 -4.24
CA GLU A 136 -20.99 -0.44 -5.55
C GLU A 136 -19.79 0.49 -5.41
N MET A 137 -19.53 1.04 -4.24
CA MET A 137 -18.45 2.00 -3.98
C MET A 137 -18.44 3.12 -5.04
N SER A 138 -17.31 3.35 -5.71
CA SER A 138 -17.19 4.31 -6.82
C SER A 138 -17.13 3.64 -8.20
N ALA A 139 -17.56 2.39 -8.32
CA ALA A 139 -17.43 1.62 -9.57
C ALA A 139 -18.09 2.30 -10.78
N TYR A 140 -19.25 2.94 -10.59
CA TYR A 140 -19.91 3.67 -11.67
C TYR A 140 -19.10 4.87 -12.15
N LEU A 141 -18.49 5.62 -11.24
CA LEU A 141 -17.63 6.76 -11.59
C LEU A 141 -16.35 6.30 -12.30
N VAL A 142 -15.74 5.19 -11.82
CA VAL A 142 -14.60 4.56 -12.51
C VAL A 142 -15.00 4.13 -13.91
N LYS A 143 -16.15 3.47 -14.07
CA LYS A 143 -16.68 3.05 -15.37
C LYS A 143 -16.92 4.24 -16.30
N ASP A 144 -17.56 5.31 -15.82
CA ASP A 144 -17.86 6.47 -16.67
C ASP A 144 -16.59 7.15 -17.14
N LYS A 145 -15.61 7.33 -16.24
CA LYS A 145 -14.31 7.88 -16.60
C LYS A 145 -13.53 6.98 -17.54
N LEU A 146 -13.57 5.67 -17.32
CA LEU A 146 -12.94 4.67 -18.19
C LEU A 146 -13.50 4.75 -19.62
N ILE A 147 -14.82 4.87 -19.78
CA ILE A 147 -15.46 5.00 -21.10
C ILE A 147 -15.00 6.28 -21.79
N GLU A 148 -15.00 7.42 -21.07
CA GLU A 148 -14.50 8.70 -21.58
C GLU A 148 -13.07 8.57 -22.14
N GLU A 149 -12.18 7.92 -21.38
CA GLU A 149 -10.79 7.74 -21.78
C GLU A 149 -10.63 6.76 -22.96
N LEU A 150 -11.44 5.70 -23.01
CA LEU A 150 -11.47 4.77 -24.15
C LEU A 150 -11.98 5.44 -25.42
N ASP A 151 -13.03 6.25 -25.32
CA ASP A 151 -13.61 6.97 -26.47
C ASP A 151 -12.67 8.04 -27.02
N SER A 152 -11.73 8.54 -26.20
CA SER A 152 -10.69 9.47 -26.65
C SER A 152 -9.76 8.85 -27.69
N GLY A 153 -9.59 7.53 -27.68
CA GLY A 153 -8.64 6.81 -28.53
C GLY A 153 -7.15 7.15 -28.22
N GLU A 154 -6.88 7.75 -27.07
CA GLU A 154 -5.54 8.21 -26.74
C GLU A 154 -4.61 7.10 -26.25
N PHE A 155 -5.15 6.04 -25.63
CA PHE A 155 -4.38 5.02 -24.94
C PHE A 155 -4.36 3.69 -25.71
N ASP A 156 -3.17 3.10 -25.77
CA ASP A 156 -2.94 1.78 -26.37
C ASP A 156 -3.17 0.66 -25.33
N VAL A 157 -2.91 0.97 -24.04
CA VAL A 157 -3.05 0.02 -22.93
C VAL A 157 -3.81 0.66 -21.79
N VAL A 158 -4.77 -0.05 -21.23
CA VAL A 158 -5.55 0.41 -20.07
C VAL A 158 -5.47 -0.62 -18.95
N ILE A 159 -5.06 -0.16 -17.76
CA ILE A 159 -5.05 -0.94 -16.53
C ILE A 159 -6.08 -0.33 -15.57
N VAL A 160 -7.12 -1.10 -15.29
CA VAL A 160 -8.22 -0.70 -14.41
C VAL A 160 -8.37 -1.67 -13.25
N ASN A 161 -8.69 -1.15 -12.07
CA ASN A 161 -9.07 -1.97 -10.92
C ASN A 161 -10.39 -1.47 -10.34
N PHE A 162 -11.40 -2.35 -10.31
CA PHE A 162 -12.66 -2.13 -9.62
C PHE A 162 -12.55 -2.69 -8.20
N ALA A 163 -12.56 -1.81 -7.21
CA ALA A 163 -12.25 -2.15 -5.83
C ALA A 163 -13.36 -2.89 -5.09
N ASN A 164 -14.61 -2.75 -5.55
CA ASN A 164 -15.80 -3.11 -4.79
C ASN A 164 -15.88 -4.60 -4.41
N CYS A 165 -15.56 -5.54 -5.29
CA CYS A 165 -15.62 -6.97 -4.95
C CYS A 165 -14.67 -7.33 -3.79
N ASP A 166 -13.44 -6.84 -3.83
CA ASP A 166 -12.44 -7.11 -2.79
C ASP A 166 -12.79 -6.38 -1.48
N MET A 167 -13.11 -5.10 -1.57
CA MET A 167 -13.34 -4.26 -0.38
C MET A 167 -14.62 -4.66 0.37
N VAL A 168 -15.69 -4.98 -0.33
CA VAL A 168 -16.92 -5.52 0.28
C VAL A 168 -16.68 -6.90 0.86
N GLY A 169 -15.95 -7.77 0.12
CA GLY A 169 -15.58 -9.09 0.62
C GLY A 169 -14.79 -9.06 1.94
N HIS A 170 -13.96 -8.04 2.13
CA HIS A 170 -13.21 -7.85 3.38
C HIS A 170 -14.08 -7.51 4.59
N THR A 171 -15.32 -7.04 4.42
CA THR A 171 -16.24 -6.78 5.55
C THR A 171 -16.73 -8.06 6.21
N GLY A 172 -16.75 -9.19 5.50
CA GLY A 172 -17.26 -10.46 5.96
C GLY A 172 -18.80 -10.51 6.08
N VAL A 173 -19.49 -9.50 5.56
CA VAL A 173 -20.96 -9.46 5.45
C VAL A 173 -21.36 -10.16 4.16
N ILE A 174 -22.27 -11.14 4.27
CA ILE A 174 -22.81 -11.94 3.15
C ILE A 174 -24.19 -11.44 2.77
#